data_b6e0a57e25b90b1cbfbec3db2e311f87
#
_entry.id   b6e0a57e25b90b1cbfbec3db2e311f87
#
_cell.length_a   1.000
_cell.length_b   1.000
_cell.length_c   1.000
_cell.angle_alpha   90.00
_cell.angle_beta   90.00
_cell.angle_gamma   90.00
#
_symmetry.space_group_name_H-M   'P 1'
#
loop_
_entity.id
_entity.type
_entity.pdbx_description
1 polymer ?
#
loop_
_entity_poly.entity_id
_entity_poly.type
_entity_poly.pdbx_seq_one_letter_code
_entity_poly.pdbx_strand_id
1 'polypeptide(L)' 'MEKAISFAICALWVLGTIGGIGYSIYEGAYPIAAGVAALSIMSFPTVRKHFKELAE' A
#
# COMPACT_ATOMS: atom_id res chain seq x y z
N MET A 1 -6.66 18.35 -9.60
CA MET A 1 -7.38 17.09 -9.80
C MET A 1 -6.46 15.88 -9.73
N GLU A 2 -5.30 15.94 -10.40
CA GLU A 2 -4.34 14.84 -10.37
C GLU A 2 -3.84 14.54 -8.96
N LYS A 3 -3.62 15.59 -8.16
CA LYS A 3 -3.18 15.42 -6.77
C LYS A 3 -4.22 14.70 -5.91
N ALA A 4 -5.50 14.97 -6.16
CA ALA A 4 -6.56 14.30 -5.41
C ALA A 4 -6.59 12.80 -5.74
N ILE A 5 -6.41 12.45 -7.01
CA ILE A 5 -6.35 11.05 -7.44
C ILE A 5 -5.12 10.36 -6.85
N SER A 6 -3.97 11.03 -6.91
CA SER A 6 -2.72 10.50 -6.33
C SER A 6 -2.85 10.31 -4.83
N PHE A 7 -3.47 11.24 -4.13
CA PHE A 7 -3.72 11.12 -2.70
C PHE A 7 -4.60 9.90 -2.39
N ALA A 8 -5.67 9.71 -3.16
CA ALA A 8 -6.56 8.57 -2.97
C ALA A 8 -5.83 7.25 -3.18
N ILE A 9 -5.02 7.16 -4.22
CA ILE A 9 -4.24 5.96 -4.52
C ILE A 9 -3.26 5.65 -3.39
N CYS A 10 -2.52 6.67 -2.94
CA CYS A 10 -1.58 6.50 -1.83
C CYS A 10 -2.26 6.10 -0.53
N ALA A 11 -3.39 6.73 -0.21
CA ALA A 11 -4.15 6.42 0.99
C ALA A 11 -4.66 4.99 0.95
N LEU A 12 -5.25 4.56 -0.17
CA LEU A 12 -5.74 3.20 -0.33
C LEU A 12 -4.62 2.19 -0.24
N TRP A 13 -3.47 2.48 -0.84
CA TRP A 13 -2.32 1.59 -0.79
C TRP A 13 -1.80 1.42 0.63
N VAL A 14 -1.62 2.52 1.36
CA VAL A 14 -1.13 2.48 2.74
C VAL A 14 -2.12 1.76 3.64
N LEU A 15 -3.39 2.13 3.58
CA LEU A 15 -4.42 1.50 4.41
C LEU A 15 -4.57 0.02 4.08
N GLY A 16 -4.58 -0.34 2.80
CA GLY A 16 -4.68 -1.73 2.38
C GLY A 16 -3.48 -2.55 2.83
N THR A 17 -2.27 -2.00 2.71
CA THR A 17 -1.05 -2.70 3.12
C THR A 17 -1.03 -2.91 4.63
N ILE A 18 -1.21 -1.85 5.40
CA ILE A 18 -1.17 -1.93 6.86
C ILE A 18 -2.31 -2.81 7.37
N GLY A 19 -3.52 -2.58 6.88
CA GLY A 19 -4.68 -3.35 7.30
C GLY A 19 -4.57 -4.82 6.94
N GLY A 20 -4.14 -5.13 5.71
CA GLY A 20 -3.97 -6.50 5.25
C GLY A 20 -2.92 -7.25 6.04
N ILE A 21 -1.75 -6.64 6.24
CA ILE A 21 -0.66 -7.27 7.00
C ILE A 21 -1.08 -7.43 8.46
N GLY A 22 -1.62 -6.37 9.06
CA GLY A 22 -2.06 -6.41 10.45
C GLY A 22 -3.13 -7.46 10.71
N TYR A 23 -4.13 -7.53 9.83
CA TYR A 23 -5.19 -8.53 9.93
C TYR A 23 -4.64 -9.95 9.79
N SER A 24 -3.76 -10.16 8.83
CA SER A 24 -3.15 -11.47 8.60
C SER A 24 -2.34 -11.95 9.80
N ILE A 25 -1.58 -11.04 10.40
CA ILE A 25 -0.80 -11.35 11.60
C ILE A 25 -1.72 -11.66 12.77
N TYR A 26 -2.78 -10.88 12.93
CA TYR A 26 -3.76 -11.06 14.00
C TYR A 26 -4.38 -12.46 13.95
N GLU A 27 -4.69 -12.95 12.75
CA GLU A 27 -5.28 -14.28 12.58
C GLU A 27 -4.23 -15.40 12.52
N GLY A 28 -2.95 -15.06 12.57
CA GLY A 28 -1.88 -16.04 12.50
C GLY A 28 -1.59 -16.53 11.10
N ALA A 29 -2.10 -15.85 10.08
CA ALA A 29 -1.89 -16.22 8.68
C ALA A 29 -0.60 -15.59 8.15
N TYR A 30 0.54 -16.01 8.68
CA TYR A 30 1.84 -15.44 8.32
C TYR A 30 2.17 -15.58 6.82
N PRO A 31 1.88 -16.69 6.14
CA PRO A 31 2.12 -16.77 4.70
C PRO A 31 1.34 -15.73 3.90
N ILE A 32 0.11 -15.43 4.33
CA ILE A 32 -0.72 -14.41 3.68
C ILE A 32 -0.11 -13.04 3.91
N ALA A 33 0.35 -12.77 5.13
CA ALA A 33 1.01 -11.50 5.46
C ALA A 33 2.26 -11.31 4.59
N ALA A 34 3.05 -12.35 4.42
CA ALA A 34 4.23 -12.31 3.56
C ALA A 34 3.85 -12.03 2.11
N GLY A 35 2.77 -12.64 1.62
CA GLY A 35 2.27 -12.40 0.27
C GLY A 35 1.83 -10.96 0.07
N VAL A 36 1.08 -10.41 1.02
CA VAL A 36 0.63 -9.02 0.98
C VAL A 36 1.83 -8.08 1.00
N ALA A 37 2.81 -8.35 1.85
CA ALA A 37 4.03 -7.55 1.93
C ALA A 37 4.79 -7.57 0.59
N ALA A 38 4.93 -8.74 -0.02
CA ALA A 38 5.59 -8.89 -1.32
C ALA A 38 4.88 -8.09 -2.40
N LEU A 39 3.54 -8.20 -2.47
CA LEU A 39 2.75 -7.45 -3.43
C LEU A 39 2.88 -5.95 -3.21
N SER A 40 2.92 -5.51 -1.96
CA SER A 40 3.09 -4.09 -1.64
C SER A 40 4.44 -3.58 -2.11
N ILE A 41 5.49 -4.35 -1.90
CA ILE A 41 6.84 -4.00 -2.36
C ILE A 41 6.90 -3.93 -3.89
N MET A 42 6.26 -4.88 -4.56
CA MET A 42 6.21 -4.89 -6.03
C MET A 42 5.41 -3.71 -6.60
N SER A 43 4.40 -3.25 -5.87
CA SER A 43 3.59 -2.10 -6.28
C SER A 43 4.24 -0.76 -5.91
N PHE A 44 5.25 -0.77 -5.07
CA PHE A 44 5.89 0.44 -4.58
C PHE A 44 6.37 1.38 -5.70
N PRO A 45 7.04 0.89 -6.76
CA PRO A 45 7.49 1.80 -7.83
C PRO A 45 6.35 2.58 -8.47
N THR A 46 5.16 1.97 -8.61
CA THR A 46 3.98 2.64 -9.17
C THR A 46 3.47 3.70 -8.20
N VAL A 47 3.37 3.35 -6.93
CA VAL A 47 2.87 4.27 -5.89
C VAL A 47 3.87 5.39 -5.64
N ARG A 48 5.16 5.12 -5.77
CA ARG A 48 6.21 6.13 -5.59
C ARG A 48 6.02 7.33 -6.50
N LYS A 49 5.55 7.12 -7.73
CA LYS A 49 5.27 8.22 -8.64
C LYS A 49 4.22 9.16 -8.06
N HIS A 50 3.18 8.60 -7.47
CA HIS A 50 2.10 9.38 -6.87
C HIS A 50 2.57 10.12 -5.62
N PHE A 51 3.42 9.49 -4.81
CA PHE A 51 4.02 10.17 -3.66
C PHE A 51 4.86 11.36 -4.10
N LYS A 52 5.62 11.22 -5.18
CA LYS A 52 6.42 12.31 -5.72
C LYS A 52 5.54 13.48 -6.17
N GLU A 53 4.44 13.17 -6.85
CA GLU A 53 3.50 14.20 -7.29
C GLU A 53 2.91 14.96 -6.10
N LEU A 54 2.60 14.26 -5.01
CA LEU A 54 2.07 14.89 -3.81
C LEU A 54 3.12 15.75 -3.10
N ALA A 55 4.40 15.34 -3.16
CA ALA A 55 5.48 16.06 -2.51
C ALA A 55 5.85 17.35 -3.27
N GLU A 56 5.57 17.41 -4.55
CA GLU A 56 5.79 18.61 -5.36
C GLU A 56 4.60 19.55 -5.26
#